data_d1ddf5d738c3aaca61836404f02776ef
#
_entry.id   d1ddf5d738c3aaca61836404f02776ef
#
_cell.length_a   1.000
_cell.length_b   1.000
_cell.length_c   1.000
_cell.angle_alpha   90.00
_cell.angle_beta   90.00
_cell.angle_gamma   90.00
#
_symmetry.space_group_name_H-M   'P 1'
#
loop_
_entity.id
_entity.type
_entity.pdbx_description
1 polymer ?
#
loop_
_entity_poly.entity_id
_entity_poly.type
_entity_poly.pdbx_seq_one_letter_code
_entity_poly.pdbx_strand_id
1 'polypeptide(L)'
;MLSCPPSQGQLSGTGQLRLNNNLHLGQSPSEHSYRPKMQLFIMFGICVQGIRYSEELIRGNTKHGEEMLKKITVVPECFMNVTEIIRYHGYPSEEYEVTTEDGYILSVNRIPGGKNRGNTGQKPVVFLQHPILGDATHWISNLDNNSLGFVLADAGFDVWMGNSRGNTWSTKHKTLKPDQQKFWEFSFDEMGKYDIPAVLYFAMNKTGQKQLYYVAHSEGTTLGFIAFSIRPDLAQRIKMFFALGPVATITFAKSPLIKFVSLPETLLKTVFGTKGIFHQSECLQKPLALLCTKLDKFCASVLSFVAGRNEQNLNMSRLAMYVGHSPAGTSVQNGLHWRQVLYSKQLQAYDYGSKEKNMEKYNQTTPPMYKIEELKMPIAIWSGGHDLFADPKDMAALLGRITNLIYHKHFPEWEHLDFTWGLDAAKRMYVKIIELMRKHL
;
A
#
# COMPACT_ATOMS: atom_id res chain seq x y z
N MET A 1 -12.94 -8.59 -11.78
CA MET A 1 -13.68 -8.99 -10.58
C MET A 1 -13.88 -10.50 -10.62
N LEU A 2 -13.17 -11.23 -9.78
CA LEU A 2 -13.51 -12.63 -9.51
C LEU A 2 -14.48 -12.59 -8.33
N SER A 3 -15.78 -12.65 -8.63
CA SER A 3 -16.82 -12.91 -7.63
C SER A 3 -16.84 -14.41 -7.37
N CYS A 4 -16.91 -14.82 -6.11
CA CYS A 4 -17.18 -16.21 -5.76
C CYS A 4 -18.52 -16.63 -6.35
N PRO A 5 -18.62 -17.74 -7.10
CA PRO A 5 -19.90 -18.21 -7.59
C PRO A 5 -20.74 -18.75 -6.44
N PRO A 6 -22.08 -18.55 -6.46
CA PRO A 6 -22.98 -19.26 -5.56
C PRO A 6 -22.95 -20.76 -5.87
N SER A 7 -23.03 -21.57 -4.85
CA SER A 7 -23.07 -23.03 -4.95
C SER A 7 -24.30 -23.52 -5.72
N GLN A 8 -24.06 -24.47 -6.66
CA GLN A 8 -24.95 -25.33 -7.43
C GLN A 8 -25.32 -24.93 -8.86
N GLY A 9 -25.10 -25.90 -9.75
CA GLY A 9 -25.67 -25.95 -11.10
C GLY A 9 -24.81 -26.76 -12.07
N GLN A 10 -25.20 -28.01 -12.37
CA GLN A 10 -24.68 -28.88 -13.42
C GLN A 10 -24.74 -28.19 -14.80
N LEU A 11 -23.69 -28.34 -15.60
CA LEU A 11 -23.77 -28.22 -17.06
C LEU A 11 -22.82 -29.21 -17.76
N SER A 12 -23.42 -30.08 -18.54
CA SER A 12 -22.81 -30.92 -19.57
C SER A 12 -22.61 -30.10 -20.85
N GLY A 13 -21.53 -30.37 -21.57
CA GLY A 13 -21.37 -29.80 -22.92
C GLY A 13 -19.96 -30.00 -23.48
N THR A 14 -19.79 -31.05 -24.27
CA THR A 14 -18.60 -31.36 -25.07
C THR A 14 -18.53 -30.49 -26.31
N GLY A 15 -17.40 -29.82 -26.56
CA GLY A 15 -17.13 -29.11 -27.80
C GLY A 15 -15.63 -29.22 -28.15
N GLN A 16 -15.30 -30.06 -29.11
CA GLN A 16 -13.98 -30.19 -29.72
C GLN A 16 -13.73 -29.03 -30.71
N LEU A 17 -12.61 -28.34 -30.56
CA LEU A 17 -12.08 -27.42 -31.58
C LEU A 17 -10.83 -28.02 -32.23
N ARG A 18 -10.88 -28.17 -33.55
CA ARG A 18 -9.77 -28.59 -34.41
C ARG A 18 -8.83 -27.40 -34.65
N LEU A 19 -7.54 -27.64 -34.47
CA LEU A 19 -6.47 -26.72 -34.85
C LEU A 19 -6.02 -27.04 -36.30
N ASN A 20 -6.04 -26.05 -37.16
CA ASN A 20 -5.37 -26.08 -38.47
C ASN A 20 -3.98 -25.47 -38.35
N ASN A 21 -2.97 -26.26 -38.65
CA ASN A 21 -1.58 -25.82 -38.81
C ASN A 21 -1.36 -25.25 -40.21
N ASN A 22 -0.83 -24.04 -40.32
CA ASN A 22 0.03 -23.60 -41.38
C ASN A 22 1.02 -22.56 -40.88
N LEU A 23 2.28 -22.94 -40.77
CA LEU A 23 3.41 -22.10 -40.36
C LEU A 23 4.16 -21.67 -41.62
N HIS A 24 4.23 -20.35 -41.82
CA HIS A 24 5.26 -19.73 -42.68
C HIS A 24 6.41 -19.21 -41.76
N LEU A 25 7.61 -19.72 -42.06
CA LEU A 25 8.87 -19.33 -41.40
C LEU A 25 9.33 -17.96 -41.93
N GLY A 26 9.39 -16.96 -41.06
CA GLY A 26 10.02 -15.67 -41.32
C GLY A 26 10.91 -15.29 -40.12
N GLN A 27 12.11 -14.85 -40.44
CA GLN A 27 13.30 -14.56 -39.63
C GLN A 27 13.08 -14.04 -38.21
N SER A 28 13.92 -14.54 -37.27
CA SER A 28 13.92 -14.28 -35.82
C SER A 28 14.41 -12.88 -35.47
N PRO A 29 13.70 -12.15 -34.60
CA PRO A 29 14.25 -11.01 -33.85
C PRO A 29 14.95 -11.51 -32.59
N SER A 30 16.05 -10.83 -32.20
CA SER A 30 16.98 -11.13 -31.15
C SER A 30 16.33 -11.54 -29.80
N GLU A 31 16.81 -12.62 -29.20
CA GLU A 31 16.32 -13.29 -27.97
C GLU A 31 16.28 -12.42 -26.69
N HIS A 32 16.85 -11.23 -26.70
CA HIS A 32 16.93 -10.38 -25.48
C HIS A 32 15.68 -9.56 -25.15
N SER A 33 14.72 -9.44 -26.05
CA SER A 33 13.52 -8.60 -25.86
C SER A 33 12.31 -9.35 -25.29
N TYR A 34 12.28 -10.68 -25.32
CA TYR A 34 11.10 -11.49 -24.96
C TYR A 34 11.07 -12.00 -23.51
N ARG A 35 12.22 -12.09 -22.83
CA ARG A 35 12.30 -12.66 -21.47
C ARG A 35 11.45 -11.94 -20.39
N PRO A 36 11.38 -10.61 -20.29
CA PRO A 36 10.61 -9.97 -19.21
C PRO A 36 9.09 -10.02 -19.42
N LYS A 37 8.60 -10.03 -20.66
CA LYS A 37 7.16 -10.11 -20.94
C LYS A 37 6.61 -11.50 -20.63
N MET A 38 7.35 -12.54 -20.97
CA MET A 38 7.00 -13.93 -20.70
C MET A 38 7.02 -14.26 -19.20
N GLN A 39 7.98 -13.73 -18.45
CA GLN A 39 8.04 -13.91 -17.00
C GLN A 39 6.83 -13.32 -16.28
N LEU A 40 6.33 -12.18 -16.71
CA LEU A 40 5.18 -11.51 -16.12
C LEU A 40 3.87 -12.26 -16.40
N PHE A 41 3.67 -12.77 -17.65
CA PHE A 41 2.55 -13.65 -17.99
C PHE A 41 2.63 -15.00 -17.28
N ILE A 42 3.83 -15.55 -17.13
CA ILE A 42 4.07 -16.78 -16.37
C ILE A 42 3.75 -16.56 -14.88
N MET A 43 4.15 -15.45 -14.29
CA MET A 43 3.83 -15.14 -12.88
C MET A 43 2.33 -14.95 -12.66
N PHE A 44 1.63 -14.24 -13.57
CA PHE A 44 0.18 -14.12 -13.50
C PHE A 44 -0.52 -15.46 -13.74
N GLY A 45 -0.04 -16.25 -14.69
CA GLY A 45 -0.50 -17.61 -14.97
C GLY A 45 -0.23 -18.57 -13.79
N ILE A 46 0.92 -18.47 -13.16
CA ILE A 46 1.28 -19.27 -11.98
C ILE A 46 0.47 -18.85 -10.76
N CYS A 47 0.20 -17.55 -10.54
CA CYS A 47 -0.73 -17.11 -9.51
C CYS A 47 -2.15 -17.65 -9.76
N VAL A 48 -2.65 -17.59 -11.00
CA VAL A 48 -3.96 -18.15 -11.37
C VAL A 48 -3.98 -19.67 -11.26
N GLN A 49 -2.92 -20.38 -11.66
CA GLN A 49 -2.81 -21.83 -11.49
C GLN A 49 -2.60 -22.22 -10.03
N GLY A 50 -1.82 -21.44 -9.25
CA GLY A 50 -1.66 -21.63 -7.83
C GLY A 50 -2.98 -21.46 -7.08
N ILE A 51 -3.79 -20.47 -7.49
CA ILE A 51 -5.16 -20.28 -6.96
C ILE A 51 -6.06 -21.48 -7.33
N ARG A 52 -6.03 -21.95 -8.58
CA ARG A 52 -6.78 -23.15 -8.98
C ARG A 52 -6.33 -24.40 -8.23
N TYR A 53 -5.03 -24.59 -8.08
CA TYR A 53 -4.47 -25.73 -7.33
C TYR A 53 -4.84 -25.66 -5.84
N SER A 54 -4.87 -24.46 -5.23
CA SER A 54 -5.33 -24.27 -3.86
C SER A 54 -6.85 -24.46 -3.73
N GLU A 55 -7.65 -24.06 -4.73
CA GLU A 55 -9.08 -24.37 -4.78
C GLU A 55 -9.36 -25.87 -4.91
N GLU A 56 -8.57 -26.59 -5.71
CA GLU A 56 -8.68 -28.06 -5.83
C GLU A 56 -8.28 -28.76 -4.52
N LEU A 57 -7.24 -28.25 -3.83
CA LEU A 57 -6.85 -28.75 -2.49
C LEU A 57 -7.94 -28.50 -1.43
N ILE A 58 -8.66 -27.38 -1.52
CA ILE A 58 -9.75 -27.03 -0.59
C ILE A 58 -11.05 -27.77 -0.98
N ARG A 59 -11.32 -27.97 -2.27
CA ARG A 59 -12.46 -28.73 -2.77
C ARG A 59 -12.27 -30.25 -2.72
N GLY A 60 -11.05 -30.72 -2.62
CA GLY A 60 -10.71 -32.13 -2.51
C GLY A 60 -11.22 -32.71 -1.18
N ASN A 61 -12.44 -33.19 -1.19
CA ASN A 61 -13.18 -33.87 -0.10
C ASN A 61 -12.54 -35.24 0.21
N THR A 62 -11.22 -35.30 0.40
CA THR A 62 -10.51 -36.49 0.82
C THR A 62 -10.01 -36.29 2.26
N LYS A 63 -10.24 -37.28 3.12
CA LYS A 63 -9.69 -37.34 4.49
C LYS A 63 -8.20 -36.93 4.56
N HIS A 64 -7.46 -37.13 3.50
CA HIS A 64 -6.05 -36.76 3.36
C HIS A 64 -5.85 -35.25 3.19
N GLY A 65 -6.77 -34.52 2.51
CA GLY A 65 -6.74 -33.06 2.39
C GLY A 65 -7.04 -32.37 3.72
N GLU A 66 -8.01 -32.87 4.48
CA GLU A 66 -8.33 -32.35 5.82
C GLU A 66 -7.20 -32.62 6.83
N GLU A 67 -6.56 -33.78 6.79
CA GLU A 67 -5.39 -34.07 7.63
C GLU A 67 -4.17 -33.19 7.26
N MET A 68 -3.97 -32.90 5.97
CA MET A 68 -2.94 -31.98 5.53
C MET A 68 -3.22 -30.55 5.97
N LEU A 69 -4.45 -30.07 5.89
CA LEU A 69 -4.86 -28.73 6.36
C LEU A 69 -4.73 -28.59 7.89
N LYS A 70 -5.01 -29.64 8.67
CA LYS A 70 -4.84 -29.65 10.13
C LYS A 70 -3.38 -29.55 10.58
N LYS A 71 -2.41 -29.90 9.72
CA LYS A 71 -0.96 -29.83 10.01
C LYS A 71 -0.31 -28.50 9.60
N ILE A 72 -1.06 -27.58 8.95
CA ILE A 72 -0.52 -26.27 8.54
C ILE A 72 -0.81 -25.28 9.66
N THR A 73 0.21 -24.94 10.42
CA THR A 73 0.13 -23.85 11.39
C THR A 73 0.26 -22.51 10.63
N VAL A 74 -0.86 -21.94 10.24
CA VAL A 74 -0.92 -20.57 9.70
C VAL A 74 -0.90 -19.60 10.88
N VAL A 75 -0.16 -18.51 10.73
CA VAL A 75 -0.16 -17.40 11.69
C VAL A 75 -1.59 -16.86 11.81
N PRO A 76 -2.22 -16.91 13.00
CA PRO A 76 -3.66 -16.56 13.14
C PRO A 76 -4.01 -15.16 12.63
N GLU A 77 -3.08 -14.22 12.77
CA GLU A 77 -3.22 -12.82 12.35
C GLU A 77 -3.50 -12.64 10.86
N CYS A 78 -3.17 -13.64 10.01
CA CYS A 78 -3.53 -13.62 8.58
C CYS A 78 -5.03 -13.43 8.32
N PHE A 79 -5.88 -13.79 9.29
CA PHE A 79 -7.34 -13.80 9.16
C PHE A 79 -8.03 -12.86 10.14
N MET A 80 -7.27 -12.08 10.88
CA MET A 80 -7.76 -11.10 11.85
C MET A 80 -7.89 -9.72 11.19
N ASN A 81 -8.87 -8.94 11.62
CA ASN A 81 -8.91 -7.51 11.29
C ASN A 81 -7.87 -6.73 12.11
N VAL A 82 -7.67 -5.47 11.78
CA VAL A 82 -6.66 -4.60 12.43
C VAL A 82 -6.83 -4.57 13.95
N THR A 83 -8.06 -4.40 14.44
CA THR A 83 -8.38 -4.37 15.89
C THR A 83 -8.08 -5.70 16.56
N GLU A 84 -8.38 -6.81 15.93
CA GLU A 84 -8.09 -8.15 16.43
C GLU A 84 -6.59 -8.40 16.52
N ILE A 85 -5.81 -8.01 15.49
CA ILE A 85 -4.34 -8.13 15.50
C ILE A 85 -3.75 -7.33 16.68
N ILE A 86 -4.18 -6.08 16.86
CA ILE A 86 -3.68 -5.22 17.96
C ILE A 86 -3.95 -5.88 19.31
N ARG A 87 -5.17 -6.40 19.52
CA ARG A 87 -5.55 -7.08 20.76
C ARG A 87 -4.85 -8.42 20.95
N TYR A 88 -4.63 -9.18 19.88
CA TYR A 88 -3.89 -10.43 19.90
C TYR A 88 -2.46 -10.24 20.40
N HIS A 89 -1.82 -9.12 20.04
CA HIS A 89 -0.52 -8.73 20.57
C HIS A 89 -0.55 -8.10 21.96
N GLY A 90 -1.73 -8.00 22.59
CA GLY A 90 -1.88 -7.52 23.98
C GLY A 90 -1.95 -5.99 24.13
N TYR A 91 -2.18 -5.24 23.05
CA TYR A 91 -2.33 -3.79 23.09
C TYR A 91 -3.81 -3.36 23.18
N PRO A 92 -4.10 -2.21 23.80
CA PRO A 92 -5.42 -1.60 23.70
C PRO A 92 -5.68 -1.15 22.25
N SER A 93 -6.90 -1.33 21.77
CA SER A 93 -7.29 -0.99 20.41
C SER A 93 -8.63 -0.28 20.35
N GLU A 94 -8.67 0.79 19.58
CA GLU A 94 -9.88 1.52 19.23
C GLU A 94 -9.99 1.64 17.70
N GLU A 95 -11.23 1.69 17.20
CA GLU A 95 -11.51 1.88 15.78
C GLU A 95 -12.58 2.95 15.61
N TYR A 96 -12.42 3.79 14.60
CA TYR A 96 -13.30 4.89 14.31
C TYR A 96 -13.64 4.97 12.83
N GLU A 97 -14.84 5.44 12.52
CA GLU A 97 -15.23 5.85 11.19
C GLU A 97 -15.10 7.38 11.06
N VAL A 98 -14.34 7.82 10.06
CA VAL A 98 -14.10 9.23 9.79
C VAL A 98 -14.64 9.59 8.42
N THR A 99 -15.57 10.55 8.39
CA THR A 99 -16.17 10.99 7.12
C THR A 99 -15.35 12.14 6.53
N THR A 100 -14.95 11.96 5.26
CA THR A 100 -14.28 13.00 4.48
C THR A 100 -15.27 14.07 3.99
N GLU A 101 -14.75 15.24 3.58
CA GLU A 101 -15.55 16.33 3.04
C GLU A 101 -16.38 15.92 1.81
N ASP A 102 -15.79 15.09 0.94
CA ASP A 102 -16.43 14.56 -0.26
C ASP A 102 -17.25 13.28 -0.03
N GLY A 103 -17.41 12.83 1.23
CA GLY A 103 -18.40 11.84 1.65
C GLY A 103 -17.91 10.41 1.83
N TYR A 104 -16.63 10.10 1.64
CA TYR A 104 -16.09 8.78 1.98
C TYR A 104 -16.06 8.59 3.51
N ILE A 105 -16.24 7.36 3.94
CA ILE A 105 -16.21 6.95 5.34
C ILE A 105 -15.02 6.02 5.50
N LEU A 106 -13.98 6.51 6.17
CA LEU A 106 -12.69 5.85 6.33
C LEU A 106 -12.62 5.15 7.68
N SER A 107 -12.12 3.91 7.73
CA SER A 107 -11.75 3.24 8.98
C SER A 107 -10.39 3.78 9.44
N VAL A 108 -10.30 4.14 10.72
CA VAL A 108 -9.08 4.61 11.38
C VAL A 108 -8.88 3.80 12.65
N ASN A 109 -7.70 3.22 12.80
CA ASN A 109 -7.36 2.40 13.97
C ASN A 109 -6.44 3.17 14.92
N ARG A 110 -6.58 2.95 16.22
CA ARG A 110 -5.80 3.62 17.26
C ARG A 110 -5.25 2.60 18.27
N ILE A 111 -3.99 2.79 18.62
CA ILE A 111 -3.33 2.14 19.76
C ILE A 111 -3.04 3.26 20.80
N PRO A 112 -3.90 3.48 21.80
CA PRO A 112 -3.79 4.64 22.71
C PRO A 112 -2.62 4.53 23.69
N GLY A 113 -1.83 3.47 23.62
CA GLY A 113 -0.63 3.28 24.45
C GLY A 113 -0.08 1.87 24.38
N GLY A 114 1.11 1.69 24.98
CA GLY A 114 1.80 0.40 25.05
C GLY A 114 1.13 -0.61 25.98
N LYS A 115 1.70 -1.80 26.04
CA LYS A 115 1.23 -2.91 26.92
C LYS A 115 1.25 -2.54 28.40
N ASN A 116 2.25 -1.76 28.82
CA ASN A 116 2.37 -1.29 30.21
C ASN A 116 1.49 -0.06 30.42
N ARG A 117 0.34 -0.24 31.06
CA ARG A 117 -0.69 0.80 31.31
C ARG A 117 -0.28 1.89 32.31
N GLY A 118 0.96 1.94 32.78
CA GLY A 118 1.41 2.81 33.88
C GLY A 118 1.44 4.31 33.60
N ASN A 119 1.40 4.75 32.32
CA ASN A 119 1.37 6.17 31.99
C ASN A 119 -0.04 6.60 31.52
N THR A 120 -0.78 7.25 32.39
CA THR A 120 -2.15 7.77 32.17
C THR A 120 -2.16 9.21 31.64
N GLY A 121 -0.98 9.85 31.48
CA GLY A 121 -0.86 11.22 30.99
C GLY A 121 -1.18 11.35 29.48
N GLN A 122 -1.35 12.59 29.05
CA GLN A 122 -1.54 12.91 27.63
C GLN A 122 -0.28 12.51 26.83
N LYS A 123 -0.45 11.65 25.84
CA LYS A 123 0.63 11.13 25.00
C LYS A 123 0.71 11.89 23.67
N PRO A 124 1.91 12.17 23.15
CA PRO A 124 2.04 12.76 21.83
C PRO A 124 1.40 11.88 20.75
N VAL A 125 0.63 12.50 19.86
CA VAL A 125 -0.05 11.79 18.77
C VAL A 125 0.89 11.57 17.61
N VAL A 126 0.88 10.34 17.10
CA VAL A 126 1.56 9.94 15.86
C VAL A 126 0.54 9.33 14.92
N PHE A 127 0.51 9.81 13.67
CA PHE A 127 -0.33 9.25 12.61
C PHE A 127 0.54 8.52 11.58
N LEU A 128 0.17 7.27 11.27
CA LEU A 128 0.88 6.39 10.35
C LEU A 128 0.04 6.18 9.08
N GLN A 129 0.62 6.48 7.90
CA GLN A 129 -0.04 6.33 6.60
C GLN A 129 0.66 5.30 5.73
N HIS A 130 -0.09 4.27 5.33
CA HIS A 130 0.37 3.11 4.57
C HIS A 130 0.73 3.44 3.10
N PRO A 131 1.48 2.53 2.40
CA PRO A 131 1.81 2.65 0.98
C PRO A 131 0.62 2.34 0.07
N ILE A 132 0.79 2.54 -1.25
CA ILE A 132 -0.16 2.05 -2.25
C ILE A 132 -0.44 0.55 -2.04
N LEU A 133 -1.68 0.13 -2.22
CA LEU A 133 -2.14 -1.26 -2.02
C LEU A 133 -1.95 -1.78 -0.58
N GLY A 134 -1.61 -0.91 0.37
CA GLY A 134 -1.51 -1.24 1.80
C GLY A 134 -2.76 -0.86 2.58
N ASP A 135 -2.70 -1.12 3.87
CA ASP A 135 -3.69 -0.74 4.87
C ASP A 135 -3.02 -0.55 6.25
N ALA A 136 -3.80 -0.34 7.30
CA ALA A 136 -3.27 -0.14 8.65
C ALA A 136 -2.43 -1.33 9.16
N THR A 137 -2.67 -2.57 8.67
CA THR A 137 -1.88 -3.74 9.07
C THR A 137 -0.41 -3.61 8.68
N HIS A 138 -0.09 -2.80 7.68
CA HIS A 138 1.28 -2.53 7.26
C HIS A 138 2.22 -2.13 8.43
N TRP A 139 1.65 -1.50 9.44
CA TRP A 139 2.36 -0.99 10.61
C TRP A 139 2.44 -1.97 11.80
N ILE A 140 1.71 -3.10 11.73
CA ILE A 140 1.55 -4.07 12.81
C ILE A 140 1.71 -5.53 12.33
N SER A 141 2.17 -5.75 11.10
CA SER A 141 2.25 -7.09 10.48
C SER A 141 3.51 -7.87 10.82
N ASN A 142 4.55 -7.23 11.33
CA ASN A 142 5.73 -7.90 11.86
C ASN A 142 5.53 -8.34 13.32
N LEU A 143 6.56 -8.85 13.97
CA LEU A 143 6.51 -9.09 15.42
C LEU A 143 6.37 -7.75 16.16
N ASP A 144 5.87 -7.79 17.39
CA ASP A 144 5.58 -6.58 18.17
C ASP A 144 6.81 -5.68 18.40
N ASN A 145 7.97 -6.27 18.61
CA ASN A 145 9.24 -5.53 18.77
C ASN A 145 9.83 -4.99 17.44
N ASN A 146 9.22 -5.32 16.30
CA ASN A 146 9.67 -4.87 14.97
C ASN A 146 8.51 -4.36 14.09
N SER A 147 7.38 -4.05 14.67
CA SER A 147 6.23 -3.38 14.06
C SER A 147 6.17 -1.94 14.56
N LEU A 148 6.30 -0.96 13.65
CA LEU A 148 6.41 0.46 14.06
C LEU A 148 5.23 0.94 14.91
N GLY A 149 4.01 0.46 14.61
CA GLY A 149 2.81 0.78 15.40
C GLY A 149 2.94 0.38 16.86
N PHE A 150 3.43 -0.83 17.14
CA PHE A 150 3.63 -1.32 18.50
C PHE A 150 4.84 -0.67 19.19
N VAL A 151 5.95 -0.53 18.45
CA VAL A 151 7.18 0.10 18.98
C VAL A 151 6.93 1.54 19.40
N LEU A 152 6.15 2.31 18.65
CA LEU A 152 5.76 3.68 19.03
C LEU A 152 4.81 3.70 20.23
N ALA A 153 3.85 2.80 20.28
CA ALA A 153 2.94 2.69 21.43
C ALA A 153 3.69 2.38 22.73
N ASP A 154 4.65 1.45 22.69
CA ASP A 154 5.52 1.12 23.85
C ASP A 154 6.50 2.26 24.18
N ALA A 155 6.89 3.08 23.21
CA ALA A 155 7.69 4.28 23.42
C ALA A 155 6.91 5.45 24.06
N GLY A 156 5.59 5.29 24.28
CA GLY A 156 4.74 6.26 24.98
C GLY A 156 3.94 7.17 24.06
N PHE A 157 3.78 6.83 22.79
CA PHE A 157 2.96 7.60 21.83
C PHE A 157 1.52 7.08 21.78
N ASP A 158 0.61 7.96 21.37
CA ASP A 158 -0.75 7.66 20.97
C ASP A 158 -0.76 7.46 19.45
N VAL A 159 -0.84 6.19 19.01
CA VAL A 159 -0.60 5.80 17.62
C VAL A 159 -1.91 5.67 16.87
N TRP A 160 -2.03 6.37 15.75
CA TRP A 160 -3.17 6.35 14.85
C TRP A 160 -2.73 5.81 13.49
N MET A 161 -3.53 4.96 12.88
CA MET A 161 -3.25 4.32 11.59
C MET A 161 -4.42 4.54 10.64
N GLY A 162 -4.13 5.17 9.49
CA GLY A 162 -5.13 5.44 8.46
C GLY A 162 -5.37 4.25 7.53
N ASN A 163 -6.55 4.23 6.94
CA ASN A 163 -6.90 3.39 5.80
C ASN A 163 -7.42 4.29 4.69
N SER A 164 -6.71 4.39 3.58
CA SER A 164 -7.11 5.21 2.44
C SER A 164 -8.42 4.69 1.82
N ARG A 165 -9.21 5.62 1.26
CA ARG A 165 -10.43 5.27 0.53
C ARG A 165 -10.19 4.15 -0.48
N GLY A 166 -11.10 3.22 -0.56
CA GLY A 166 -11.05 2.10 -1.51
C GLY A 166 -10.09 0.97 -1.12
N ASN A 167 -9.41 1.00 0.02
CA ASN A 167 -8.75 -0.19 0.52
C ASN A 167 -9.77 -1.13 1.22
N THR A 168 -9.34 -2.30 1.66
CA THR A 168 -10.18 -3.33 2.29
C THR A 168 -11.10 -2.78 3.39
N TRP A 169 -10.64 -1.81 4.18
CA TRP A 169 -11.34 -1.30 5.37
C TRP A 169 -12.15 -0.02 5.11
N SER A 170 -11.93 0.66 3.98
CA SER A 170 -12.49 1.98 3.66
C SER A 170 -13.28 1.97 2.35
N THR A 171 -14.27 1.06 2.24
CA THR A 171 -15.15 0.91 1.07
C THR A 171 -16.56 1.48 1.29
N LYS A 172 -16.69 2.47 2.19
CA LYS A 172 -17.99 3.12 2.50
C LYS A 172 -18.01 4.57 2.01
N HIS A 173 -19.21 5.04 1.64
CA HIS A 173 -19.47 6.42 1.26
C HIS A 173 -20.91 6.80 1.65
N LYS A 174 -21.20 8.07 1.92
CA LYS A 174 -22.53 8.57 2.32
C LYS A 174 -23.62 8.22 1.33
N THR A 175 -23.34 8.28 0.03
CA THR A 175 -24.33 8.13 -1.06
C THR A 175 -23.92 7.15 -2.14
N LEU A 176 -22.64 6.90 -2.35
CA LEU A 176 -22.12 6.01 -3.39
C LEU A 176 -21.91 4.59 -2.84
N LYS A 177 -22.02 3.60 -3.73
CA LYS A 177 -21.78 2.19 -3.42
C LYS A 177 -20.55 1.68 -4.19
N PRO A 178 -19.79 0.69 -3.66
CA PRO A 178 -18.61 0.12 -4.34
C PRO A 178 -18.90 -0.56 -5.68
N ASP A 179 -20.15 -0.90 -5.98
CA ASP A 179 -20.55 -1.42 -7.29
C ASP A 179 -20.72 -0.34 -8.35
N GLN A 180 -20.75 0.94 -7.98
CA GLN A 180 -20.83 2.08 -8.89
C GLN A 180 -19.42 2.54 -9.31
N GLN A 181 -19.24 2.86 -10.59
CA GLN A 181 -17.97 3.39 -11.09
C GLN A 181 -17.59 4.68 -10.36
N LYS A 182 -18.55 5.58 -10.12
CA LYS A 182 -18.31 6.88 -9.47
C LYS A 182 -17.66 6.76 -8.09
N PHE A 183 -17.88 5.66 -7.36
CA PHE A 183 -17.21 5.40 -6.09
C PHE A 183 -15.68 5.27 -6.27
N TRP A 184 -15.21 4.84 -7.44
CA TRP A 184 -13.80 4.58 -7.75
C TRP A 184 -13.12 5.70 -8.55
N GLU A 185 -13.81 6.82 -8.77
CA GLU A 185 -13.26 7.99 -9.45
C GLU A 185 -12.43 8.85 -8.49
N PHE A 186 -11.35 8.27 -7.99
CA PHE A 186 -10.37 8.91 -7.12
C PHE A 186 -8.96 8.37 -7.39
N SER A 187 -7.97 9.13 -6.97
CA SER A 187 -6.56 8.77 -6.97
C SER A 187 -5.89 9.23 -5.67
N PHE A 188 -4.57 9.16 -5.59
CA PHE A 188 -3.83 9.76 -4.49
C PHE A 188 -4.08 11.29 -4.36
N ASP A 189 -4.61 11.93 -5.39
CA ASP A 189 -5.01 13.35 -5.37
C ASP A 189 -6.13 13.58 -4.34
N GLU A 190 -7.25 12.87 -4.49
CA GLU A 190 -8.38 12.94 -3.57
C GLU A 190 -8.01 12.41 -2.17
N MET A 191 -7.16 11.37 -2.08
CA MET A 191 -6.66 10.85 -0.80
C MET A 191 -5.86 11.92 -0.05
N GLY A 192 -4.91 12.61 -0.70
CA GLY A 192 -4.14 13.71 -0.11
C GLY A 192 -5.00 14.91 0.23
N LYS A 193 -5.97 15.25 -0.62
CA LYS A 193 -6.84 16.43 -0.50
C LYS A 193 -7.92 16.29 0.56
N TYR A 194 -8.50 15.10 0.73
CA TYR A 194 -9.66 14.87 1.58
C TYR A 194 -9.41 13.86 2.71
N ASP A 195 -8.76 12.69 2.44
CA ASP A 195 -8.58 11.67 3.46
C ASP A 195 -7.63 12.15 4.55
N ILE A 196 -6.44 12.60 4.17
CA ILE A 196 -5.43 13.03 5.14
C ILE A 196 -5.94 14.17 6.04
N PRO A 197 -6.51 15.27 5.54
CA PRO A 197 -7.07 16.29 6.42
C PRO A 197 -8.16 15.75 7.37
N ALA A 198 -9.09 14.93 6.86
CA ALA A 198 -10.20 14.41 7.66
C ALA A 198 -9.68 13.59 8.86
N VAL A 199 -8.76 12.64 8.62
CA VAL A 199 -8.25 11.76 9.67
C VAL A 199 -7.32 12.47 10.64
N LEU A 200 -6.49 13.43 10.19
CA LEU A 200 -5.60 14.18 11.07
C LEU A 200 -6.37 15.14 11.98
N TYR A 201 -7.34 15.87 11.47
CA TYR A 201 -8.21 16.72 12.30
C TYR A 201 -9.03 15.88 13.29
N PHE A 202 -9.54 14.72 12.86
CA PHE A 202 -10.25 13.81 13.75
C PHE A 202 -9.36 13.35 14.91
N ALA A 203 -8.13 12.88 14.63
CA ALA A 203 -7.18 12.44 15.65
C ALA A 203 -6.84 13.57 16.63
N MET A 204 -6.57 14.78 16.14
CA MET A 204 -6.30 15.95 16.98
C MET A 204 -7.49 16.31 17.87
N ASN A 205 -8.70 16.34 17.31
CA ASN A 205 -9.92 16.63 18.06
C ASN A 205 -10.20 15.58 19.14
N LYS A 206 -10.04 14.29 18.80
CA LYS A 206 -10.28 13.18 19.72
C LYS A 206 -9.31 13.15 20.89
N THR A 207 -8.07 13.59 20.68
CA THR A 207 -7.02 13.60 21.69
C THR A 207 -6.86 14.95 22.40
N GLY A 208 -7.54 16.01 21.93
CA GLY A 208 -7.39 17.38 22.40
C GLY A 208 -6.03 18.01 22.08
N GLN A 209 -5.27 17.43 21.13
CA GLN A 209 -3.95 17.92 20.76
C GLN A 209 -4.03 18.88 19.58
N LYS A 210 -3.15 19.86 19.56
CA LYS A 210 -3.11 20.89 18.50
C LYS A 210 -2.17 20.50 17.36
N GLN A 211 -1.24 19.58 17.59
CA GLN A 211 -0.23 19.14 16.66
C GLN A 211 0.02 17.63 16.82
N LEU A 212 0.55 17.00 15.77
CA LEU A 212 0.91 15.59 15.76
C LEU A 212 2.14 15.34 14.87
N TYR A 213 2.69 14.11 14.96
CA TYR A 213 3.71 13.61 14.03
C TYR A 213 3.03 12.84 12.90
N TYR A 214 3.52 13.01 11.68
CA TYR A 214 3.06 12.27 10.51
C TYR A 214 4.19 11.35 10.03
N VAL A 215 3.97 10.04 10.06
CA VAL A 215 4.90 9.03 9.53
C VAL A 215 4.22 8.34 8.35
N ALA A 216 4.92 8.23 7.25
CA ALA A 216 4.32 7.64 6.05
C ALA A 216 5.33 6.83 5.24
N HIS A 217 4.85 5.82 4.55
CA HIS A 217 5.64 4.99 3.65
C HIS A 217 5.14 5.10 2.21
N SER A 218 6.08 5.24 1.25
CA SER A 218 5.76 5.18 -0.18
C SER A 218 4.68 6.18 -0.60
N GLU A 219 3.56 5.74 -1.23
CA GLU A 219 2.41 6.61 -1.59
C GLU A 219 1.86 7.38 -0.38
N GLY A 220 1.92 6.83 0.83
CA GLY A 220 1.54 7.59 2.02
C GLY A 220 2.33 8.88 2.19
N THR A 221 3.59 8.93 1.74
CA THR A 221 4.39 10.17 1.72
C THR A 221 3.90 11.14 0.66
N THR A 222 3.47 10.64 -0.50
CA THR A 222 2.85 11.42 -1.57
C THR A 222 1.61 12.14 -1.06
N LEU A 223 0.76 11.40 -0.31
CA LEU A 223 -0.44 11.97 0.32
C LEU A 223 -0.09 13.12 1.29
N GLY A 224 0.97 12.94 2.09
CA GLY A 224 1.48 13.99 2.98
C GLY A 224 2.00 15.21 2.19
N PHE A 225 2.80 15.01 1.16
CA PHE A 225 3.28 16.10 0.30
C PHE A 225 2.12 16.89 -0.31
N ILE A 226 1.09 16.21 -0.80
CA ILE A 226 -0.12 16.85 -1.36
C ILE A 226 -0.87 17.61 -0.27
N ALA A 227 -1.29 16.93 0.79
CA ALA A 227 -2.10 17.52 1.86
C ALA A 227 -1.46 18.78 2.44
N PHE A 228 -0.17 18.74 2.74
CA PHE A 228 0.53 19.83 3.40
C PHE A 228 0.92 20.97 2.45
N SER A 229 1.03 20.71 1.14
CA SER A 229 1.24 21.78 0.15
C SER A 229 -0.03 22.58 -0.15
N ILE A 230 -1.20 21.94 -0.13
CA ILE A 230 -2.49 22.61 -0.42
C ILE A 230 -3.20 23.11 0.84
N ARG A 231 -2.81 22.66 2.03
CA ARG A 231 -3.39 23.03 3.33
C ARG A 231 -2.31 23.53 4.29
N PRO A 232 -1.85 24.78 4.14
CA PRO A 232 -0.85 25.38 5.04
C PRO A 232 -1.30 25.41 6.52
N ASP A 233 -2.61 25.53 6.76
CA ASP A 233 -3.22 25.45 8.10
C ASP A 233 -3.02 24.09 8.76
N LEU A 234 -3.14 23.00 7.99
CA LEU A 234 -2.85 21.65 8.45
C LEU A 234 -1.34 21.43 8.58
N ALA A 235 -0.55 21.91 7.63
CA ALA A 235 0.91 21.79 7.64
C ALA A 235 1.53 22.34 8.93
N GLN A 236 1.02 23.47 9.46
CA GLN A 236 1.45 24.07 10.74
C GLN A 236 1.13 23.20 11.95
N ARG A 237 0.27 22.20 11.81
CA ARG A 237 -0.06 21.24 12.86
C ARG A 237 0.80 19.98 12.85
N ILE A 238 1.70 19.87 11.87
CA ILE A 238 2.65 18.75 11.77
C ILE A 238 3.94 19.15 12.48
N LYS A 239 4.21 18.53 13.64
CA LYS A 239 5.47 18.74 14.37
C LYS A 239 6.68 18.32 13.55
N MET A 240 6.56 17.17 12.88
CA MET A 240 7.58 16.63 11.98
C MET A 240 6.95 15.60 11.05
N PHE A 241 7.43 15.58 9.81
CA PHE A 241 7.08 14.59 8.82
C PHE A 241 8.22 13.59 8.63
N PHE A 242 7.94 12.32 8.90
CA PHE A 242 8.87 11.19 8.72
C PHE A 242 8.49 10.43 7.46
N ALA A 243 9.35 10.50 6.45
CA ALA A 243 9.09 9.93 5.13
C ALA A 243 9.99 8.70 4.89
N LEU A 244 9.36 7.52 4.82
CA LEU A 244 10.01 6.22 4.64
C LEU A 244 9.87 5.79 3.18
N GLY A 245 10.99 5.62 2.45
CA GLY A 245 10.98 5.33 1.02
C GLY A 245 10.06 6.26 0.24
N PRO A 246 10.19 7.63 0.39
CA PRO A 246 9.20 8.55 -0.15
C PRO A 246 9.16 8.55 -1.68
N VAL A 247 7.94 8.64 -2.21
CA VAL A 247 7.69 8.69 -3.66
C VAL A 247 7.00 10.00 -4.01
N ALA A 248 7.67 10.85 -4.78
CA ALA A 248 7.08 12.03 -5.41
C ALA A 248 7.00 11.86 -6.94
N THR A 249 7.98 11.18 -7.53
CA THR A 249 8.00 10.77 -8.94
C THR A 249 8.46 9.31 -9.06
N ILE A 250 8.14 8.69 -10.19
CA ILE A 250 8.53 7.31 -10.52
C ILE A 250 9.24 7.26 -11.88
N THR A 251 9.95 8.32 -12.23
CA THR A 251 10.62 8.47 -13.54
C THR A 251 11.66 7.41 -13.79
N PHE A 252 12.41 7.04 -12.76
CA PHE A 252 13.50 6.05 -12.82
C PHE A 252 13.15 4.74 -12.10
N ALA A 253 11.94 4.61 -11.60
CA ALA A 253 11.49 3.40 -10.91
C ALA A 253 11.61 2.15 -11.79
N LYS A 254 12.09 1.06 -11.19
CA LYS A 254 12.45 -0.19 -11.90
C LYS A 254 11.55 -1.36 -11.57
N SER A 255 10.58 -1.19 -10.67
CA SER A 255 9.64 -2.25 -10.33
C SER A 255 8.92 -2.76 -11.58
N PRO A 256 8.72 -4.08 -11.72
CA PRO A 256 7.90 -4.64 -12.79
C PRO A 256 6.49 -4.05 -12.84
N LEU A 257 5.94 -3.60 -11.73
CA LEU A 257 4.64 -2.92 -11.69
C LEU A 257 4.64 -1.62 -12.51
N ILE A 258 5.78 -0.93 -12.64
CA ILE A 258 5.89 0.27 -13.47
C ILE A 258 5.69 -0.06 -14.96
N LYS A 259 6.08 -1.26 -15.39
CA LYS A 259 5.82 -1.71 -16.76
C LYS A 259 4.33 -1.89 -17.04
N PHE A 260 3.56 -2.32 -16.04
CA PHE A 260 2.10 -2.35 -16.15
C PHE A 260 1.52 -0.94 -16.23
N VAL A 261 1.92 -0.08 -15.30
CA VAL A 261 1.48 1.31 -15.26
C VAL A 261 1.82 2.05 -16.57
N SER A 262 2.91 1.69 -17.26
CA SER A 262 3.31 2.28 -18.54
C SER A 262 2.46 1.85 -19.74
N LEU A 263 1.60 0.83 -19.61
CA LEU A 263 0.72 0.40 -20.68
C LEU A 263 -0.27 1.50 -21.08
N PRO A 264 -0.77 1.50 -22.36
CA PRO A 264 -1.82 2.43 -22.76
C PRO A 264 -3.03 2.39 -21.82
N GLU A 265 -3.61 3.54 -21.54
CA GLU A 265 -4.77 3.67 -20.65
C GLU A 265 -5.95 2.79 -21.06
N THR A 266 -6.22 2.71 -22.39
CA THR A 266 -7.25 1.84 -22.95
C THR A 266 -7.02 0.39 -22.62
N LEU A 267 -5.76 -0.08 -22.67
CA LEU A 267 -5.41 -1.46 -22.32
C LEU A 267 -5.55 -1.71 -20.82
N LEU A 268 -5.09 -0.77 -19.98
CA LEU A 268 -5.26 -0.86 -18.54
C LEU A 268 -6.75 -0.95 -18.16
N LYS A 269 -7.60 -0.09 -18.74
CA LYS A 269 -9.05 -0.13 -18.51
C LYS A 269 -9.71 -1.40 -19.04
N THR A 270 -9.22 -1.96 -20.15
CA THR A 270 -9.73 -3.23 -20.69
C THR A 270 -9.39 -4.40 -19.76
N VAL A 271 -8.18 -4.44 -19.19
CA VAL A 271 -7.72 -5.54 -18.34
C VAL A 271 -8.27 -5.44 -16.92
N PHE A 272 -8.25 -4.25 -16.33
CA PHE A 272 -8.60 -4.04 -14.92
C PHE A 272 -9.98 -3.42 -14.71
N GLY A 273 -10.66 -3.01 -15.78
CA GLY A 273 -11.93 -2.28 -15.70
C GLY A 273 -11.71 -0.80 -15.33
N THR A 274 -12.73 -0.20 -14.69
CA THR A 274 -12.74 1.24 -14.34
C THR A 274 -13.05 1.48 -12.86
N LYS A 275 -13.02 0.43 -12.04
CA LYS A 275 -13.38 0.47 -10.62
C LYS A 275 -12.17 0.21 -9.73
N GLY A 276 -12.37 -0.59 -8.67
CA GLY A 276 -11.30 -1.02 -7.78
C GLY A 276 -10.44 -2.15 -8.37
N ILE A 277 -9.16 -2.17 -8.00
CA ILE A 277 -8.20 -3.21 -8.38
C ILE A 277 -7.47 -3.74 -7.16
N PHE A 278 -6.99 -4.99 -7.27
CA PHE A 278 -6.17 -5.65 -6.26
C PHE A 278 -6.82 -5.77 -4.87
N HIS A 279 -8.16 -5.80 -4.80
CA HIS A 279 -8.86 -6.13 -3.56
C HIS A 279 -8.76 -7.62 -3.31
N GLN A 280 -8.33 -7.98 -2.12
CA GLN A 280 -8.41 -9.36 -1.68
C GLN A 280 -9.84 -9.64 -1.19
N SER A 281 -10.51 -10.63 -1.82
CA SER A 281 -11.70 -11.23 -1.24
C SER A 281 -11.29 -12.27 -0.19
N GLU A 282 -12.17 -12.57 0.77
CA GLU A 282 -11.93 -13.67 1.72
C GLU A 282 -11.61 -14.99 1.02
N CYS A 283 -12.16 -15.20 -0.19
CA CYS A 283 -11.90 -16.36 -1.03
C CYS A 283 -10.46 -16.44 -1.54
N LEU A 284 -9.73 -15.32 -1.64
CA LEU A 284 -8.34 -15.27 -2.11
C LEU A 284 -7.35 -15.17 -0.95
N GLN A 285 -7.70 -14.47 0.10
CA GLN A 285 -6.84 -14.22 1.26
C GLN A 285 -6.38 -15.53 1.92
N LYS A 286 -7.33 -16.42 2.24
CA LYS A 286 -7.03 -17.70 2.90
C LYS A 286 -6.16 -18.62 2.04
N PRO A 287 -6.51 -18.92 0.77
CA PRO A 287 -5.66 -19.72 -0.10
C PRO A 287 -4.26 -19.16 -0.30
N LEU A 288 -4.13 -17.83 -0.44
CA LEU A 288 -2.83 -17.17 -0.65
C LEU A 288 -1.94 -17.27 0.59
N ALA A 289 -2.48 -17.01 1.78
CA ALA A 289 -1.76 -17.16 3.04
C ALA A 289 -1.31 -18.61 3.26
N LEU A 290 -2.18 -19.61 3.00
CA LEU A 290 -1.85 -21.03 3.05
C LEU A 290 -0.77 -21.40 2.04
N LEU A 291 -0.85 -20.92 0.82
CA LEU A 291 0.16 -21.15 -0.22
C LEU A 291 1.52 -20.61 0.23
N CYS A 292 1.57 -19.39 0.74
CA CYS A 292 2.82 -18.76 1.17
C CYS A 292 3.37 -19.31 2.50
N THR A 293 2.55 -20.00 3.29
CA THR A 293 3.05 -20.80 4.42
C THR A 293 3.83 -22.04 3.96
N LYS A 294 3.47 -22.62 2.79
CA LYS A 294 4.13 -23.82 2.25
C LYS A 294 5.22 -23.49 1.24
N LEU A 295 5.04 -22.44 0.44
CA LEU A 295 5.94 -22.02 -0.62
C LEU A 295 6.56 -20.65 -0.27
N ASP A 296 7.09 -20.56 0.95
CA ASP A 296 7.65 -19.33 1.51
C ASP A 296 8.70 -18.68 0.61
N LYS A 297 9.67 -19.46 0.12
CA LYS A 297 10.71 -18.98 -0.80
C LYS A 297 10.14 -18.44 -2.11
N PHE A 298 9.09 -19.07 -2.65
CA PHE A 298 8.43 -18.60 -3.86
C PHE A 298 7.73 -17.27 -3.61
N CYS A 299 6.95 -17.17 -2.53
CA CYS A 299 6.27 -15.92 -2.17
C CYS A 299 7.26 -14.79 -1.86
N ALA A 300 8.35 -15.07 -1.15
CA ALA A 300 9.43 -14.11 -0.91
C ALA A 300 10.06 -13.62 -2.23
N SER A 301 10.34 -14.54 -3.16
CA SER A 301 10.88 -14.18 -4.47
C SER A 301 9.94 -13.31 -5.30
N VAL A 302 8.61 -13.50 -5.16
CA VAL A 302 7.61 -12.64 -5.81
C VAL A 302 7.63 -11.23 -5.21
N LEU A 303 7.68 -11.10 -3.88
CA LEU A 303 7.81 -9.80 -3.22
C LEU A 303 9.11 -9.11 -3.60
N SER A 304 10.23 -9.83 -3.55
CA SER A 304 11.54 -9.31 -3.94
C SER A 304 11.60 -8.89 -5.41
N PHE A 305 10.91 -9.59 -6.30
CA PHE A 305 10.82 -9.21 -7.71
C PHE A 305 10.09 -7.88 -7.90
N VAL A 306 9.08 -7.61 -7.09
CA VAL A 306 8.25 -6.39 -7.18
C VAL A 306 8.89 -5.21 -6.47
N ALA A 307 9.42 -5.39 -5.27
CA ALA A 307 9.82 -4.31 -4.38
C ALA A 307 11.32 -4.04 -4.36
N GLY A 308 12.13 -5.07 -4.61
CA GLY A 308 13.61 -5.02 -4.56
C GLY A 308 14.18 -6.29 -3.92
N ARG A 309 15.46 -6.51 -4.09
CA ARG A 309 16.12 -7.74 -3.62
C ARG A 309 16.85 -7.52 -2.30
N ASN A 310 16.19 -7.85 -1.20
CA ASN A 310 16.83 -7.99 0.11
C ASN A 310 16.17 -9.11 0.92
N GLU A 311 16.05 -10.30 0.32
CA GLU A 311 15.35 -11.46 0.90
C GLU A 311 15.88 -11.84 2.30
N GLN A 312 17.17 -11.58 2.58
CA GLN A 312 17.77 -11.87 3.88
C GLN A 312 17.25 -10.96 5.01
N ASN A 313 16.73 -9.79 4.68
CA ASN A 313 16.16 -8.85 5.65
C ASN A 313 14.63 -9.02 5.79
N LEU A 314 13.99 -9.82 4.96
CA LEU A 314 12.55 -10.09 5.06
C LEU A 314 12.28 -11.10 6.18
N ASN A 315 11.31 -10.82 7.05
CA ASN A 315 10.91 -11.77 8.09
C ASN A 315 10.05 -12.90 7.49
N MET A 316 10.67 -13.99 7.12
CA MET A 316 10.03 -15.14 6.49
C MET A 316 8.94 -15.78 7.36
N SER A 317 9.03 -15.68 8.69
CA SER A 317 8.00 -16.21 9.60
C SER A 317 6.68 -15.43 9.54
N ARG A 318 6.71 -14.21 8.97
CA ARG A 318 5.56 -13.32 8.82
C ARG A 318 5.02 -13.23 7.39
N LEU A 319 5.62 -13.98 6.46
CA LEU A 319 5.30 -13.87 5.03
C LEU A 319 3.82 -14.14 4.74
N ALA A 320 3.22 -15.15 5.37
CA ALA A 320 1.78 -15.43 5.24
C ALA A 320 0.92 -14.26 5.74
N MET A 321 1.36 -13.57 6.81
CA MET A 321 0.72 -12.36 7.31
C MET A 321 0.81 -11.21 6.30
N TYR A 322 1.98 -10.98 5.70
CA TYR A 322 2.17 -9.93 4.68
C TYR A 322 1.26 -10.13 3.47
N VAL A 323 1.26 -11.35 2.90
CA VAL A 323 0.45 -11.65 1.72
C VAL A 323 -1.04 -11.83 2.02
N GLY A 324 -1.38 -12.14 3.27
CA GLY A 324 -2.76 -12.22 3.74
C GLY A 324 -3.47 -10.85 3.77
N HIS A 325 -2.72 -9.77 3.98
CA HIS A 325 -3.26 -8.42 4.06
C HIS A 325 -2.86 -7.51 2.90
N SER A 326 -1.88 -7.91 2.09
CA SER A 326 -1.44 -7.14 0.91
C SER A 326 -1.48 -8.00 -0.35
N PRO A 327 -2.04 -7.46 -1.45
CA PRO A 327 -2.54 -6.09 -1.64
C PRO A 327 -3.94 -5.86 -1.04
N ALA A 328 -4.16 -4.69 -0.44
CA ALA A 328 -5.43 -4.28 0.17
C ALA A 328 -6.37 -3.51 -0.78
N GLY A 329 -5.95 -3.26 -2.01
CA GLY A 329 -6.75 -2.62 -3.04
C GLY A 329 -6.56 -1.11 -3.18
N THR A 330 -6.97 -0.61 -4.35
CA THR A 330 -7.06 0.82 -4.70
C THR A 330 -7.97 0.99 -5.93
N SER A 331 -8.09 2.20 -6.48
CA SER A 331 -8.82 2.44 -7.73
C SER A 331 -7.95 2.26 -8.98
N VAL A 332 -8.57 1.94 -10.12
CA VAL A 332 -7.89 1.99 -11.43
C VAL A 332 -7.41 3.41 -11.74
N GLN A 333 -8.17 4.43 -11.35
CA GLN A 333 -7.79 5.82 -11.55
C GLN A 333 -6.50 6.17 -10.80
N ASN A 334 -6.26 5.60 -9.61
CA ASN A 334 -4.99 5.77 -8.90
C ASN A 334 -3.81 5.23 -9.72
N GLY A 335 -3.95 4.03 -10.28
CA GLY A 335 -2.94 3.49 -11.21
C GLY A 335 -2.71 4.36 -12.45
N LEU A 336 -3.78 4.91 -13.04
CA LEU A 336 -3.69 5.85 -14.17
C LEU A 336 -3.02 7.16 -13.78
N HIS A 337 -3.22 7.64 -12.56
CA HIS A 337 -2.55 8.85 -12.08
C HIS A 337 -1.03 8.62 -11.91
N TRP A 338 -0.61 7.48 -11.36
CA TRP A 338 0.80 7.09 -11.35
C TRP A 338 1.39 6.99 -12.76
N ARG A 339 0.59 6.51 -13.74
CA ARG A 339 0.99 6.56 -15.15
C ARG A 339 1.23 7.99 -15.63
N GLN A 340 0.37 8.93 -15.27
CA GLN A 340 0.58 10.34 -15.61
C GLN A 340 1.86 10.90 -14.99
N VAL A 341 2.15 10.59 -13.71
CA VAL A 341 3.41 10.97 -13.04
C VAL A 341 4.64 10.37 -13.75
N LEU A 342 4.56 9.12 -14.23
CA LEU A 342 5.65 8.48 -14.97
C LEU A 342 6.03 9.28 -16.23
N TYR A 343 5.04 9.77 -16.98
CA TYR A 343 5.27 10.48 -18.23
C TYR A 343 5.51 11.98 -18.04
N SER A 344 4.80 12.64 -17.13
CA SER A 344 5.01 14.06 -16.82
C SER A 344 6.30 14.31 -16.03
N LYS A 345 6.78 13.30 -15.30
CA LYS A 345 7.91 13.37 -14.36
C LYS A 345 7.71 14.41 -13.24
N GLN A 346 6.46 14.67 -12.91
CA GLN A 346 6.08 15.69 -11.94
C GLN A 346 4.98 15.20 -11.01
N LEU A 347 5.01 15.63 -9.76
CA LEU A 347 3.90 15.45 -8.83
C LEU A 347 2.90 16.59 -9.04
N GLN A 348 1.80 16.27 -9.68
CA GLN A 348 0.71 17.20 -10.04
C GLN A 348 -0.65 16.52 -9.80
N ALA A 349 -1.72 17.30 -9.84
CA ALA A 349 -3.09 16.80 -9.79
C ALA A 349 -3.44 15.93 -11.01
N TYR A 350 -4.51 15.17 -10.93
CA TYR A 350 -4.95 14.26 -11.98
C TYR A 350 -5.30 15.02 -13.28
N ASP A 351 -4.69 14.64 -14.41
CA ASP A 351 -5.05 15.16 -15.72
C ASP A 351 -6.30 14.45 -16.26
N TYR A 352 -7.39 15.19 -16.44
CA TYR A 352 -8.64 14.67 -16.98
C TYR A 352 -8.64 14.50 -18.52
N GLY A 353 -7.49 14.71 -19.17
CA GLY A 353 -7.23 14.38 -20.55
C GLY A 353 -7.72 15.43 -21.58
N SER A 354 -8.33 16.55 -21.15
CA SER A 354 -8.61 17.68 -22.01
C SER A 354 -8.55 19.02 -21.27
N LYS A 355 -8.28 20.10 -22.02
CA LYS A 355 -8.22 21.46 -21.46
C LYS A 355 -9.54 21.89 -20.82
N GLU A 356 -10.67 21.50 -21.42
CA GLU A 356 -12.02 21.81 -20.96
C GLU A 356 -12.31 21.13 -19.61
N LYS A 357 -12.00 19.85 -19.49
CA LYS A 357 -12.19 19.08 -18.26
C LYS A 357 -11.28 19.57 -17.13
N ASN A 358 -10.02 19.90 -17.45
CA ASN A 358 -9.11 20.48 -16.46
C ASN A 358 -9.58 21.88 -16.03
N MET A 359 -10.09 22.69 -16.96
CA MET A 359 -10.68 24.00 -16.65
C MET A 359 -11.89 23.87 -15.70
N GLU A 360 -12.75 22.86 -15.93
CA GLU A 360 -13.90 22.58 -15.05
C GLU A 360 -13.46 22.20 -13.63
N LYS A 361 -12.37 21.41 -13.51
CA LYS A 361 -11.90 20.88 -12.22
C LYS A 361 -10.98 21.83 -11.45
N TYR A 362 -10.14 22.55 -12.16
CA TYR A 362 -9.02 23.30 -11.57
C TYR A 362 -9.07 24.80 -11.86
N ASN A 363 -10.03 25.28 -12.63
CA ASN A 363 -10.07 26.64 -13.16
C ASN A 363 -8.80 27.04 -13.93
N GLN A 364 -8.12 26.03 -14.52
CA GLN A 364 -6.97 26.17 -15.42
C GLN A 364 -6.90 24.98 -16.38
N THR A 365 -6.26 25.15 -17.55
CA THR A 365 -6.25 24.16 -18.63
C THR A 365 -5.30 22.98 -18.40
N THR A 366 -4.42 23.08 -17.41
CA THR A 366 -3.44 22.03 -17.04
C THR A 366 -3.61 21.66 -15.57
N PRO A 367 -3.27 20.43 -15.15
CA PRO A 367 -3.30 20.07 -13.74
C PRO A 367 -2.36 20.94 -12.90
N PRO A 368 -2.79 21.42 -11.72
CA PRO A 368 -1.91 22.15 -10.81
C PRO A 368 -0.81 21.26 -10.26
N MET A 369 0.38 21.85 -10.09
CA MET A 369 1.52 21.18 -9.48
C MET A 369 1.52 21.33 -7.97
N TYR A 370 1.98 20.28 -7.26
CA TYR A 370 2.18 20.32 -5.82
C TYR A 370 3.57 20.85 -5.48
N LYS A 371 3.60 21.90 -4.66
CA LYS A 371 4.82 22.64 -4.32
C LYS A 371 5.48 22.11 -3.05
N ILE A 372 6.20 20.98 -3.18
CA ILE A 372 6.92 20.35 -2.07
C ILE A 372 7.94 21.32 -1.44
N GLU A 373 8.55 22.17 -2.24
CA GLU A 373 9.53 23.18 -1.84
C GLU A 373 8.97 24.28 -0.91
N GLU A 374 7.66 24.41 -0.83
CA GLU A 374 6.98 25.37 0.07
C GLU A 374 6.70 24.80 1.46
N LEU A 375 6.93 23.49 1.68
CA LEU A 375 6.72 22.85 2.97
C LEU A 375 7.70 23.37 4.02
N LYS A 376 7.16 23.82 5.16
CA LYS A 376 7.93 24.47 6.24
C LYS A 376 8.16 23.59 7.46
N MET A 377 7.35 22.50 7.64
CA MET A 377 7.56 21.59 8.75
C MET A 377 8.90 20.84 8.60
N PRO A 378 9.55 20.44 9.70
CA PRO A 378 10.74 19.61 9.66
C PRO A 378 10.43 18.26 8.99
N ILE A 379 11.29 17.83 8.06
CA ILE A 379 11.15 16.55 7.34
C ILE A 379 12.37 15.69 7.61
N ALA A 380 12.13 14.44 7.97
CA ALA A 380 13.14 13.40 8.11
C ALA A 380 12.89 12.29 7.09
N ILE A 381 13.92 11.87 6.35
CA ILE A 381 13.81 10.93 5.24
C ILE A 381 14.70 9.71 5.45
N TRP A 382 14.16 8.53 5.09
CA TRP A 382 14.92 7.29 4.93
C TRP A 382 14.75 6.77 3.52
N SER A 383 15.86 6.38 2.87
CA SER A 383 15.88 5.89 1.49
C SER A 383 16.69 4.60 1.36
N GLY A 384 16.33 3.75 0.39
CA GLY A 384 16.98 2.48 0.10
C GLY A 384 17.74 2.51 -1.24
N GLY A 385 18.90 1.85 -1.30
CA GLY A 385 19.69 1.75 -2.52
C GLY A 385 19.16 0.70 -3.50
N HIS A 386 18.47 -0.31 -2.98
CA HIS A 386 17.83 -1.37 -3.78
C HIS A 386 16.32 -1.15 -3.97
N ASP A 387 15.81 0.02 -3.57
CA ASP A 387 14.40 0.37 -3.72
C ASP A 387 14.03 0.50 -5.22
N LEU A 388 13.06 -0.31 -5.66
CA LEU A 388 12.62 -0.34 -7.05
C LEU A 388 11.47 0.64 -7.36
N PHE A 389 10.89 1.28 -6.34
CA PHE A 389 9.85 2.30 -6.47
C PHE A 389 10.38 3.70 -6.21
N ALA A 390 10.96 3.94 -5.02
CA ALA A 390 11.64 5.19 -4.69
C ALA A 390 13.10 5.12 -5.17
N ASP A 391 13.30 5.03 -6.51
CA ASP A 391 14.61 4.89 -7.12
C ASP A 391 15.57 5.99 -6.62
N PRO A 392 16.84 5.69 -6.37
CA PRO A 392 17.82 6.67 -5.89
C PRO A 392 17.93 7.96 -6.71
N LYS A 393 17.62 7.92 -8.01
CA LYS A 393 17.61 9.13 -8.87
C LYS A 393 16.37 9.99 -8.63
N ASP A 394 15.19 9.38 -8.51
CA ASP A 394 13.96 10.08 -8.12
C ASP A 394 14.09 10.65 -6.70
N MET A 395 14.74 9.89 -5.80
CA MET A 395 15.05 10.33 -4.44
C MET A 395 15.98 11.55 -4.43
N ALA A 396 17.06 11.55 -5.23
CA ALA A 396 17.97 12.69 -5.32
C ALA A 396 17.25 13.96 -5.81
N ALA A 397 16.35 13.82 -6.79
CA ALA A 397 15.52 14.93 -7.26
C ALA A 397 14.58 15.45 -6.15
N LEU A 398 13.95 14.55 -5.39
CA LEU A 398 13.08 14.92 -4.25
C LEU A 398 13.87 15.66 -3.16
N LEU A 399 15.03 15.14 -2.77
CA LEU A 399 15.88 15.77 -1.74
C LEU A 399 16.27 17.21 -2.11
N GLY A 400 16.52 17.48 -3.40
CA GLY A 400 16.80 18.83 -3.90
C GLY A 400 15.62 19.81 -3.81
N ARG A 401 14.40 19.31 -3.64
CA ARG A 401 13.17 20.13 -3.52
C ARG A 401 12.77 20.40 -2.06
N ILE A 402 13.24 19.61 -1.10
CA ILE A 402 12.84 19.75 0.30
C ILE A 402 13.71 20.79 0.97
N THR A 403 13.09 21.90 1.39
CA THR A 403 13.80 23.06 1.96
C THR A 403 14.07 22.95 3.45
N ASN A 404 13.29 22.15 4.19
CA ASN A 404 13.46 21.93 5.63
C ASN A 404 13.76 20.46 5.95
N LEU A 405 14.74 19.90 5.26
CA LEU A 405 15.28 18.55 5.53
C LEU A 405 16.19 18.59 6.75
N ILE A 406 15.76 18.00 7.87
CA ILE A 406 16.53 17.97 9.11
C ILE A 406 17.31 16.67 9.32
N TYR A 407 16.94 15.62 8.61
CA TYR A 407 17.59 14.32 8.70
C TYR A 407 17.39 13.53 7.41
N HIS A 408 18.45 12.89 6.92
CA HIS A 408 18.38 11.91 5.85
C HIS A 408 19.31 10.74 6.18
N LYS A 409 18.79 9.53 6.05
CA LYS A 409 19.59 8.30 6.13
C LYS A 409 19.33 7.44 4.90
N HIS A 410 20.40 7.16 4.18
CA HIS A 410 20.42 6.21 3.09
C HIS A 410 20.92 4.85 3.58
N PHE A 411 20.17 3.78 3.23
CA PHE A 411 20.57 2.39 3.45
C PHE A 411 20.85 1.74 2.09
N PRO A 412 22.14 1.55 1.70
CA PRO A 412 22.49 1.08 0.35
C PRO A 412 21.85 -0.26 -0.02
N GLU A 413 21.67 -1.15 0.95
CA GLU A 413 21.15 -2.51 0.78
C GLU A 413 19.63 -2.64 0.93
N TRP A 414 18.94 -1.61 1.46
CA TRP A 414 17.49 -1.69 1.69
C TRP A 414 16.70 -1.56 0.40
N GLU A 415 15.66 -2.37 0.32
CA GLU A 415 14.62 -2.32 -0.70
C GLU A 415 13.34 -1.66 -0.15
N HIS A 416 12.30 -1.56 -0.98
CA HIS A 416 11.11 -0.77 -0.65
C HIS A 416 10.32 -1.25 0.57
N LEU A 417 10.29 -2.56 0.85
CA LEU A 417 9.54 -3.13 1.99
C LEU A 417 10.36 -3.19 3.29
N ASP A 418 11.69 -2.99 3.21
CA ASP A 418 12.56 -3.04 4.39
C ASP A 418 12.19 -2.00 5.45
N PHE A 419 11.62 -0.87 5.05
CA PHE A 419 11.20 0.19 5.99
C PHE A 419 10.14 -0.27 7.00
N THR A 420 9.40 -1.33 6.71
CA THR A 420 8.31 -1.83 7.57
C THR A 420 8.38 -3.31 7.85
N TRP A 421 8.91 -4.12 6.92
CA TRP A 421 8.97 -5.57 7.04
C TRP A 421 10.40 -6.09 7.25
N GLY A 422 11.42 -5.22 7.14
CA GLY A 422 12.81 -5.56 7.37
C GLY A 422 13.08 -6.00 8.81
N LEU A 423 13.87 -7.08 8.98
CA LEU A 423 14.25 -7.63 10.29
C LEU A 423 15.03 -6.64 11.16
N ASP A 424 15.78 -5.73 10.53
CA ASP A 424 16.62 -4.74 11.20
C ASP A 424 16.00 -3.34 11.29
N ALA A 425 14.75 -3.17 10.81
CA ALA A 425 14.08 -1.87 10.74
C ALA A 425 13.96 -1.20 12.13
N ALA A 426 13.55 -1.95 13.14
CA ALA A 426 13.42 -1.41 14.50
C ALA A 426 14.76 -0.89 15.03
N LYS A 427 15.82 -1.67 14.90
CA LYS A 427 17.16 -1.32 15.42
C LYS A 427 17.80 -0.17 14.66
N ARG A 428 17.65 -0.14 13.33
CA ARG A 428 18.38 0.83 12.47
C ARG A 428 17.61 2.11 12.20
N MET A 429 16.27 2.08 12.27
CA MET A 429 15.43 3.20 11.89
C MET A 429 14.46 3.63 12.98
N TYR A 430 13.64 2.72 13.58
CA TYR A 430 12.58 3.14 14.51
C TYR A 430 13.12 3.81 15.76
N VAL A 431 14.26 3.35 16.30
CA VAL A 431 14.96 4.01 17.41
C VAL A 431 15.26 5.47 17.08
N LYS A 432 15.71 5.74 15.84
CA LYS A 432 16.04 7.12 15.40
C LYS A 432 14.78 7.97 15.20
N ILE A 433 13.69 7.39 14.70
CA ILE A 433 12.39 8.07 14.60
C ILE A 433 11.95 8.54 16.00
N ILE A 434 11.97 7.65 16.99
CA ILE A 434 11.60 7.97 18.39
C ILE A 434 12.52 9.04 18.97
N GLU A 435 13.83 8.95 18.76
CA GLU A 435 14.80 9.96 19.20
C GLU A 435 14.46 11.35 18.63
N LEU A 436 14.19 11.43 17.32
CA LEU A 436 13.82 12.69 16.66
C LEU A 436 12.49 13.23 17.18
N MET A 437 11.48 12.37 17.39
CA MET A 437 10.20 12.78 17.97
C MET A 437 10.40 13.37 19.38
N ARG A 438 11.19 12.72 20.21
CA ARG A 438 11.47 13.19 21.60
C ARG A 438 12.21 14.51 21.65
N LYS A 439 13.03 14.82 20.67
CA LYS A 439 13.72 16.12 20.55
C LYS A 439 12.80 17.26 20.12
N HIS A 440 11.62 16.93 19.57
CA HIS A 440 10.66 17.91 19.05
C HIS A 440 9.29 17.80 19.75
N LEU A 441 9.29 17.34 21.01
CA LEU A 441 8.08 17.25 21.85
C LEU A 441 7.41 18.60 22.09
#